data_2ff650a16bf467257e149b1c5e70b614
#
_entry.id   2ff650a16bf467257e149b1c5e70b614
#
_cell.length_a   1.000
_cell.length_b   1.000
_cell.length_c   1.000
_cell.angle_alpha   90.00
_cell.angle_beta   90.00
_cell.angle_gamma   90.00
#
_symmetry.space_group_name_H-M   'P 1'
#
loop_
_entity.id
_entity.type
_entity.pdbx_description
1 polymer ?
#
loop_
_entity_poly.entity_id
_entity_poly.type
_entity_poly.pdbx_seq_one_letter_code
_entity_poly.pdbx_strand_id
1 'polypeptide(L)'
;MKRLLITSLFLFGVLNVYADIDDTINSINESELSATLIDISNELGKSLTDYILKRAEEGDADSQASAAFLYMQGKIVEKDYNAAYSWARKGAKKKSAYAQYALGICHYAGRGVKQNFKKAVKYFKLAKKQGLKEAIFTMGALYLEGEHLKKDIDLGLEYFREAADKGLAESQYQLGRIYENGTIVTQDYKLAEKYYTLAAKQGNADAQNTLGCLYNNGHLGEKDYNSAFKWFYLSALQGNKCAQANVGDYYRLGRSVEKDYAMAAKWYTLSAEQGWANAINHLGFLYYRGHGVEKNYEKAIELYNRAIDQNHTGAMVNLGLCYEFGRGVEKNLDLAVKWYKEAADGGNRVGIHNLGYMYYSGKGIEKNYNTAVELYRKAAEKGYSKAKNKLGLCYERGHGVDKNYAEALKWYTESAEQGYKIAQYNTGNMYYYGKGTEIDYNKAFDYYSRSAEKGYANAENMVGLCYELGRGVKEDLAEALKWYIKSAEQGYEIAQCNAGNMYYYGKGTEIDYNKAFDYYSRSAEK
;
A
#
# COMPACT_ATOMS: atom_id res chain seq x y z
N MET A 1 3.31 -11.96 18.71
CA MET A 1 3.46 -13.39 18.96
C MET A 1 2.34 -14.04 19.79
N LYS A 2 1.75 -13.43 20.82
CA LYS A 2 0.54 -14.00 21.51
C LYS A 2 -0.65 -14.33 20.58
N ARG A 3 -0.76 -13.69 19.43
CA ARG A 3 -1.73 -14.05 18.36
C ARG A 3 -1.29 -15.26 17.51
N LEU A 4 0.00 -15.56 17.40
CA LEU A 4 0.56 -16.61 16.56
C LEU A 4 0.24 -18.04 17.03
N LEU A 5 0.22 -18.27 18.33
CA LEU A 5 -0.16 -19.55 18.90
C LEU A 5 -1.65 -19.90 18.74
N ILE A 6 -2.48 -18.91 18.40
CA ILE A 6 -3.93 -19.08 18.28
C ILE A 6 -4.35 -19.33 16.82
N THR A 7 -3.57 -18.86 15.85
CA THR A 7 -3.90 -18.97 14.41
C THR A 7 -3.46 -20.28 13.77
N SER A 8 -2.46 -20.98 14.30
CA SER A 8 -1.99 -22.26 13.76
C SER A 8 -2.99 -23.42 13.90
N LEU A 9 -4.14 -23.17 14.52
CA LEU A 9 -5.16 -24.18 14.86
C LEU A 9 -6.19 -24.43 13.75
N PHE A 10 -6.11 -23.76 12.61
CA PHE A 10 -7.23 -23.70 11.67
C PHE A 10 -7.16 -24.64 10.47
N LEU A 11 -6.07 -25.39 10.24
CA LEU A 11 -5.79 -26.03 8.94
C LEU A 11 -5.71 -27.55 8.96
N PHE A 12 -6.41 -28.22 9.87
CA PHE A 12 -6.46 -29.69 9.81
C PHE A 12 -7.79 -30.22 9.28
N GLY A 13 -7.85 -30.55 8.02
CA GLY A 13 -8.76 -31.53 7.46
C GLY A 13 -9.84 -31.05 6.50
N VAL A 14 -10.05 -29.75 6.29
CA VAL A 14 -11.16 -29.30 5.40
C VAL A 14 -10.68 -28.72 4.07
N LEU A 15 -9.43 -28.30 3.93
CA LEU A 15 -8.92 -27.58 2.75
C LEU A 15 -8.43 -28.44 1.58
N ASN A 16 -8.30 -29.75 1.73
CA ASN A 16 -7.93 -30.60 0.57
C ASN A 16 -9.08 -30.91 -0.40
N VAL A 17 -10.31 -30.51 -0.09
CA VAL A 17 -11.47 -30.68 -0.97
C VAL A 17 -11.67 -29.50 -1.92
N TYR A 18 -11.01 -28.37 -1.69
CA TYR A 18 -11.20 -27.14 -2.48
C TYR A 18 -10.31 -27.00 -3.72
N ALA A 19 -9.33 -27.88 -3.91
CA ALA A 19 -8.41 -27.76 -5.06
C ALA A 19 -9.00 -28.19 -6.41
N ASP A 20 -10.09 -28.97 -6.42
CA ASP A 20 -10.69 -29.52 -7.65
C ASP A 20 -11.90 -28.72 -8.19
N ILE A 21 -12.25 -27.59 -7.56
CA ILE A 21 -13.47 -26.82 -7.91
C ILE A 21 -13.17 -25.66 -8.86
N ASP A 22 -11.92 -25.32 -9.12
CA ASP A 22 -11.52 -24.11 -9.88
C ASP A 22 -11.95 -24.11 -11.37
N ASP A 23 -12.24 -25.26 -11.97
CA ASP A 23 -12.65 -25.34 -13.39
C ASP A 23 -14.16 -25.13 -13.62
N THR A 24 -14.99 -25.16 -12.58
CA THR A 24 -16.46 -25.06 -12.69
C THR A 24 -17.02 -23.66 -12.39
N ILE A 25 -16.21 -22.77 -11.78
CA ILE A 25 -16.68 -21.47 -11.24
C ILE A 25 -16.85 -20.39 -12.31
N ASN A 26 -16.30 -20.55 -13.51
CA ASN A 26 -16.29 -19.49 -14.54
C ASN A 26 -17.60 -19.27 -15.30
N SER A 27 -18.72 -19.92 -14.93
CA SER A 27 -19.97 -19.85 -15.70
C SER A 27 -21.23 -19.46 -14.94
N ILE A 28 -21.19 -19.12 -13.66
CA ILE A 28 -22.40 -18.89 -12.84
C ILE A 28 -22.34 -17.53 -12.11
N ASN A 29 -23.51 -16.87 -12.00
CA ASN A 29 -23.74 -15.56 -11.40
C ASN A 29 -23.26 -15.49 -9.92
N GLU A 30 -22.30 -14.60 -9.61
CA GLU A 30 -21.49 -14.58 -8.37
C GLU A 30 -22.29 -14.48 -7.05
N SER A 31 -23.51 -13.91 -7.04
CA SER A 31 -24.27 -13.67 -5.81
C SER A 31 -25.08 -14.89 -5.33
N GLU A 32 -25.64 -15.68 -6.22
CA GLU A 32 -26.39 -16.91 -5.87
C GLU A 32 -25.47 -18.07 -5.56
N LEU A 33 -24.30 -18.11 -6.22
CA LEU A 33 -23.29 -19.15 -5.99
C LEU A 33 -22.68 -19.05 -4.59
N SER A 34 -22.44 -17.84 -4.09
CA SER A 34 -21.83 -17.63 -2.76
C SER A 34 -22.74 -18.12 -1.62
N ALA A 35 -24.05 -17.89 -1.69
CA ALA A 35 -24.99 -18.33 -0.68
C ALA A 35 -25.11 -19.87 -0.66
N THR A 36 -25.23 -20.49 -1.84
CA THR A 36 -25.36 -21.95 -1.97
C THR A 36 -24.09 -22.67 -1.54
N LEU A 37 -22.88 -22.14 -1.88
CA LEU A 37 -21.61 -22.70 -1.44
C LEU A 37 -21.41 -22.56 0.07
N ILE A 38 -21.84 -21.46 0.67
CA ILE A 38 -21.82 -21.27 2.13
C ILE A 38 -22.72 -22.29 2.82
N ASP A 39 -23.92 -22.52 2.30
CA ASP A 39 -24.86 -23.49 2.87
C ASP A 39 -24.34 -24.94 2.75
N ILE A 40 -23.81 -25.32 1.60
CA ILE A 40 -23.16 -26.63 1.39
C ILE A 40 -21.95 -26.77 2.33
N SER A 41 -21.14 -25.75 2.47
CA SER A 41 -19.99 -25.77 3.39
C SER A 41 -20.41 -25.93 4.85
N ASN A 42 -21.50 -25.27 5.25
CA ASN A 42 -22.04 -25.38 6.61
C ASN A 42 -22.63 -26.76 6.88
N GLU A 43 -23.35 -27.35 5.91
CA GLU A 43 -23.91 -28.70 6.04
C GLU A 43 -22.82 -29.78 6.09
N LEU A 44 -21.82 -29.69 5.22
CA LEU A 44 -20.64 -30.56 5.24
C LEU A 44 -19.88 -30.42 6.56
N GLY A 45 -19.72 -29.20 7.04
CA GLY A 45 -19.08 -28.90 8.33
C GLY A 45 -19.81 -29.55 9.50
N LYS A 46 -21.14 -29.47 9.53
CA LYS A 46 -21.98 -30.14 10.56
C LYS A 46 -21.83 -31.67 10.50
N SER A 47 -22.02 -32.25 9.32
CA SER A 47 -21.90 -33.70 9.12
C SER A 47 -20.54 -34.26 9.52
N LEU A 48 -19.45 -33.55 9.16
CA LEU A 48 -18.10 -33.93 9.58
C LEU A 48 -17.91 -33.77 11.10
N THR A 49 -18.50 -32.76 11.70
CA THR A 49 -18.44 -32.54 13.14
C THR A 49 -19.15 -33.66 13.90
N ASP A 50 -20.35 -34.04 13.47
CA ASP A 50 -21.10 -35.15 14.07
C ASP A 50 -20.34 -36.46 13.96
N TYR A 51 -19.72 -36.74 12.81
CA TYR A 51 -18.84 -37.88 12.63
C TYR A 51 -17.65 -37.87 13.59
N ILE A 52 -16.95 -36.74 13.72
CA ILE A 52 -15.81 -36.59 14.64
C ILE A 52 -16.24 -36.81 16.10
N LEU A 53 -17.36 -36.21 16.53
CA LEU A 53 -17.84 -36.34 17.89
C LEU A 53 -18.24 -37.78 18.20
N LYS A 54 -18.94 -38.47 17.29
CA LYS A 54 -19.28 -39.87 17.41
C LYS A 54 -18.03 -40.75 17.58
N ARG A 55 -17.01 -40.58 16.71
CA ARG A 55 -15.75 -41.30 16.79
C ARG A 55 -14.99 -41.01 18.08
N ALA A 56 -15.06 -39.77 18.57
CA ALA A 56 -14.46 -39.40 19.85
C ALA A 56 -15.12 -40.09 21.04
N GLU A 57 -16.46 -40.22 21.00
CA GLU A 57 -17.26 -40.96 21.99
C GLU A 57 -16.94 -42.48 21.97
N GLU A 58 -16.77 -43.05 20.79
CA GLU A 58 -16.33 -44.43 20.58
C GLU A 58 -14.87 -44.66 21.07
N GLY A 59 -14.18 -43.58 21.36
CA GLY A 59 -12.88 -43.63 21.99
C GLY A 59 -11.69 -43.46 21.04
N ASP A 60 -11.88 -43.06 19.79
CA ASP A 60 -10.79 -42.77 18.88
C ASP A 60 -9.98 -41.55 19.40
N ALA A 61 -8.67 -41.75 19.57
CA ALA A 61 -7.83 -40.78 20.25
C ALA A 61 -7.59 -39.47 19.43
N ASP A 62 -7.51 -39.60 18.11
CA ASP A 62 -7.31 -38.43 17.23
C ASP A 62 -8.62 -37.68 16.99
N SER A 63 -9.76 -38.40 16.95
CA SER A 63 -11.07 -37.77 16.97
C SER A 63 -11.32 -37.04 18.30
N GLN A 64 -10.83 -37.54 19.43
CA GLN A 64 -10.86 -36.83 20.72
C GLN A 64 -10.03 -35.53 20.69
N ALA A 65 -8.89 -35.55 20.00
CA ALA A 65 -8.11 -34.33 19.77
C ALA A 65 -8.87 -33.33 18.89
N SER A 66 -9.47 -33.81 17.80
CA SER A 66 -10.27 -33.00 16.89
C SER A 66 -11.49 -32.37 17.58
N ALA A 67 -12.20 -33.14 18.42
CA ALA A 67 -13.30 -32.64 19.26
C ALA A 67 -12.80 -31.54 20.21
N ALA A 68 -11.63 -31.70 20.82
CA ALA A 68 -11.04 -30.67 21.66
C ALA A 68 -10.81 -29.35 20.88
N PHE A 69 -10.31 -29.44 19.65
CA PHE A 69 -10.15 -28.25 18.80
C PHE A 69 -11.46 -27.62 18.37
N LEU A 70 -12.48 -28.39 18.02
CA LEU A 70 -13.83 -27.90 17.68
C LEU A 70 -14.41 -27.06 18.82
N TYR A 71 -14.38 -27.57 20.06
CA TYR A 71 -14.86 -26.84 21.23
C TYR A 71 -13.98 -25.63 21.60
N MET A 72 -12.67 -25.67 21.31
CA MET A 72 -11.79 -24.50 21.49
C MET A 72 -12.13 -23.37 20.52
N GLN A 73 -12.52 -23.68 19.30
CA GLN A 73 -12.79 -22.72 18.25
C GLN A 73 -14.19 -22.10 18.37
N GLY A 74 -15.20 -22.91 18.63
CA GLY A 74 -16.57 -22.48 18.78
C GLY A 74 -17.19 -21.94 17.47
N LYS A 75 -16.80 -22.50 16.31
CA LYS A 75 -17.32 -22.07 15.01
C LYS A 75 -18.52 -22.87 14.55
N ILE A 76 -18.48 -24.18 14.74
CA ILE A 76 -19.53 -25.11 14.32
C ILE A 76 -20.28 -25.63 15.55
N VAL A 77 -19.58 -25.84 16.65
CA VAL A 77 -20.14 -26.14 17.97
C VAL A 77 -19.97 -24.92 18.88
N GLU A 78 -20.84 -24.77 19.87
CA GLU A 78 -20.68 -23.72 20.87
C GLU A 78 -19.34 -23.84 21.59
N LYS A 79 -18.67 -22.73 21.80
CA LYS A 79 -17.35 -22.68 22.44
C LYS A 79 -17.42 -23.14 23.88
N ASP A 80 -16.73 -24.25 24.18
CA ASP A 80 -16.63 -24.78 25.55
C ASP A 80 -15.21 -25.25 25.85
N TYR A 81 -14.52 -24.47 26.64
CA TYR A 81 -13.15 -24.80 27.04
C TYR A 81 -13.06 -25.96 28.03
N ASN A 82 -14.11 -26.25 28.82
CA ASN A 82 -14.14 -27.39 29.73
C ASN A 82 -14.31 -28.70 28.95
N ALA A 83 -15.23 -28.73 27.97
CA ALA A 83 -15.36 -29.82 27.03
C ALA A 83 -14.05 -30.05 26.26
N ALA A 84 -13.45 -28.98 25.73
CA ALA A 84 -12.17 -29.04 25.02
C ALA A 84 -11.06 -29.66 25.86
N TYR A 85 -10.89 -29.23 27.11
CA TYR A 85 -9.93 -29.80 28.03
C TYR A 85 -10.22 -31.29 28.34
N SER A 86 -11.48 -31.66 28.57
CA SER A 86 -11.91 -33.02 28.84
C SER A 86 -11.54 -33.97 27.68
N TRP A 87 -11.87 -33.56 26.44
CA TRP A 87 -11.55 -34.33 25.25
C TRP A 87 -10.03 -34.45 25.02
N ALA A 88 -9.29 -33.33 25.11
CA ALA A 88 -7.84 -33.36 25.01
C ALA A 88 -7.18 -34.30 26.04
N ARG A 89 -7.70 -34.30 27.28
CA ARG A 89 -7.22 -35.18 28.34
C ARG A 89 -7.50 -36.66 28.06
N LYS A 90 -8.68 -37.00 27.52
CA LYS A 90 -9.03 -38.37 27.12
C LYS A 90 -8.07 -38.91 26.06
N GLY A 91 -7.89 -38.16 24.95
CA GLY A 91 -7.00 -38.53 23.86
C GLY A 91 -5.52 -38.57 24.26
N ALA A 92 -5.07 -37.63 25.11
CA ALA A 92 -3.69 -37.61 25.60
C ALA A 92 -3.34 -38.81 26.49
N LYS A 93 -4.30 -39.35 27.26
CA LYS A 93 -4.12 -40.62 27.99
C LYS A 93 -3.85 -41.79 27.06
N LYS A 94 -4.40 -41.76 25.84
CA LYS A 94 -4.16 -42.77 24.78
C LYS A 94 -2.92 -42.46 23.95
N LYS A 95 -2.12 -41.48 24.36
CA LYS A 95 -0.85 -41.05 23.76
C LYS A 95 -0.98 -40.43 22.36
N SER A 96 -2.18 -40.00 21.88
CA SER A 96 -2.28 -39.25 20.63
C SER A 96 -1.43 -38.00 20.69
N ALA A 97 -0.62 -37.76 19.66
CA ALA A 97 0.23 -36.57 19.54
C ALA A 97 -0.61 -35.28 19.45
N TYR A 98 -1.70 -35.33 18.68
CA TYR A 98 -2.62 -34.21 18.53
C TYR A 98 -3.34 -33.87 19.84
N ALA A 99 -3.77 -34.90 20.59
CA ALA A 99 -4.43 -34.69 21.88
C ALA A 99 -3.46 -34.19 22.96
N GLN A 100 -2.20 -34.67 22.95
CA GLN A 100 -1.14 -34.12 23.81
C GLN A 100 -0.89 -32.65 23.47
N TYR A 101 -0.84 -32.29 22.18
CA TYR A 101 -0.68 -30.92 21.74
C TYR A 101 -1.87 -30.04 22.17
N ALA A 102 -3.12 -30.48 21.95
CA ALA A 102 -4.33 -29.81 22.40
C ALA A 102 -4.33 -29.60 23.93
N LEU A 103 -3.92 -30.62 24.71
CA LEU A 103 -3.82 -30.50 26.16
C LEU A 103 -2.73 -29.51 26.59
N GLY A 104 -1.63 -29.47 25.85
CA GLY A 104 -0.57 -28.48 26.00
C GLY A 104 -1.11 -27.04 25.82
N ILE A 105 -1.93 -26.83 24.80
CA ILE A 105 -2.58 -25.54 24.55
C ILE A 105 -3.55 -25.17 25.67
N CYS A 106 -4.35 -26.12 26.16
CA CYS A 106 -5.25 -25.88 27.29
C CYS A 106 -4.48 -25.36 28.52
N HIS A 107 -3.36 -26.01 28.85
CA HIS A 107 -2.52 -25.59 29.97
C HIS A 107 -1.78 -24.27 29.69
N TYR A 108 -1.34 -24.02 28.46
CA TYR A 108 -0.65 -22.78 28.09
C TYR A 108 -1.56 -21.57 28.20
N ALA A 109 -2.78 -21.68 27.70
CA ALA A 109 -3.73 -20.57 27.63
C ALA A 109 -4.70 -20.51 28.83
N GLY A 110 -4.68 -21.50 29.74
CA GLY A 110 -5.63 -21.58 30.84
C GLY A 110 -7.07 -21.88 30.40
N ARG A 111 -7.24 -22.67 29.32
CA ARG A 111 -8.55 -22.98 28.74
C ARG A 111 -9.13 -24.25 29.32
N GLY A 112 -10.24 -24.14 30.07
CA GLY A 112 -10.86 -25.27 30.79
C GLY A 112 -10.01 -25.86 31.92
N VAL A 113 -8.88 -25.22 32.26
CA VAL A 113 -7.97 -25.62 33.34
C VAL A 113 -7.14 -24.41 33.77
N LYS A 114 -6.69 -24.37 35.03
CA LYS A 114 -5.76 -23.36 35.50
C LYS A 114 -4.49 -23.38 34.65
N GLN A 115 -4.04 -22.21 34.19
CA GLN A 115 -2.83 -22.03 33.39
C GLN A 115 -1.61 -22.66 34.09
N ASN A 116 -0.82 -23.42 33.33
CA ASN A 116 0.39 -24.08 33.83
C ASN A 116 1.41 -24.31 32.72
N PHE A 117 2.37 -23.42 32.60
CA PHE A 117 3.38 -23.46 31.54
C PHE A 117 4.29 -24.71 31.61
N LYS A 118 4.63 -25.19 32.82
CA LYS A 118 5.43 -26.44 32.98
C LYS A 118 4.70 -27.64 32.38
N LYS A 119 3.39 -27.76 32.64
CA LYS A 119 2.57 -28.83 32.05
C LYS A 119 2.42 -28.64 30.54
N ALA A 120 2.20 -27.40 30.07
CA ALA A 120 2.11 -27.10 28.64
C ALA A 120 3.37 -27.56 27.90
N VAL A 121 4.55 -27.13 28.33
CA VAL A 121 5.85 -27.55 27.77
C VAL A 121 6.04 -29.06 27.80
N LYS A 122 5.65 -29.72 28.89
CA LYS A 122 5.70 -31.20 28.99
C LYS A 122 4.90 -31.85 27.86
N TYR A 123 3.66 -31.41 27.64
CA TYR A 123 2.79 -31.97 26.61
C TYR A 123 3.25 -31.63 25.20
N PHE A 124 3.76 -30.43 24.97
CA PHE A 124 4.38 -30.06 23.68
C PHE A 124 5.61 -30.91 23.36
N LYS A 125 6.47 -31.19 24.35
CA LYS A 125 7.61 -32.12 24.20
C LYS A 125 7.17 -33.52 23.86
N LEU A 126 6.10 -34.05 24.46
CA LEU A 126 5.56 -35.36 24.16
C LEU A 126 5.02 -35.44 22.73
N ALA A 127 4.27 -34.42 22.28
CA ALA A 127 3.76 -34.33 20.91
C ALA A 127 4.91 -34.18 19.89
N LYS A 128 5.91 -33.32 20.21
CA LYS A 128 7.12 -33.14 19.39
C LYS A 128 7.88 -34.46 19.22
N LYS A 129 8.04 -35.24 20.31
CA LYS A 129 8.74 -36.55 20.25
C LYS A 129 8.08 -37.53 19.25
N GLN A 130 6.79 -37.35 18.99
CA GLN A 130 6.05 -38.14 18.00
C GLN A 130 6.10 -37.50 16.59
N GLY A 131 6.88 -36.46 16.39
CA GLY A 131 7.08 -35.80 15.09
C GLY A 131 5.98 -34.85 14.67
N LEU A 132 5.07 -34.45 15.59
CA LEU A 132 3.99 -33.50 15.27
C LEU A 132 4.57 -32.12 14.93
N LYS A 133 4.43 -31.70 13.69
CA LYS A 133 5.05 -30.49 13.15
C LYS A 133 4.59 -29.22 13.87
N GLU A 134 3.34 -29.16 14.33
CA GLU A 134 2.79 -28.04 15.10
C GLU A 134 3.43 -27.95 16.49
N ALA A 135 3.71 -29.08 17.11
CA ALA A 135 4.39 -29.11 18.40
C ALA A 135 5.88 -28.73 18.26
N ILE A 136 6.52 -29.13 17.15
CA ILE A 136 7.90 -28.75 16.82
C ILE A 136 7.96 -27.23 16.65
N PHE A 137 7.08 -26.65 15.84
CA PHE A 137 6.98 -25.21 15.63
C PHE A 137 6.72 -24.45 16.95
N THR A 138 5.76 -24.93 17.75
CA THR A 138 5.44 -24.30 19.04
C THR A 138 6.64 -24.32 19.99
N MET A 139 7.38 -25.43 20.06
CA MET A 139 8.60 -25.48 20.84
C MET A 139 9.66 -24.51 20.34
N GLY A 140 9.82 -24.36 19.02
CA GLY A 140 10.69 -23.36 18.41
C GLY A 140 10.33 -21.95 18.82
N ALA A 141 9.05 -21.59 18.76
CA ALA A 141 8.54 -20.30 19.18
C ALA A 141 8.86 -19.99 20.66
N LEU A 142 8.65 -20.98 21.54
CA LEU A 142 8.94 -20.84 22.98
C LEU A 142 10.43 -20.61 23.27
N TYR A 143 11.33 -21.23 22.50
CA TYR A 143 12.77 -20.97 22.63
C TYR A 143 13.16 -19.59 22.09
N LEU A 144 12.56 -19.13 21.00
CA LEU A 144 12.82 -17.79 20.45
C LEU A 144 12.31 -16.67 21.37
N GLU A 145 11.15 -16.87 22.00
CA GLU A 145 10.56 -15.91 22.95
C GLU A 145 11.38 -15.81 24.24
N GLY A 146 11.74 -16.95 24.81
CA GLY A 146 12.49 -17.02 26.05
C GLY A 146 11.68 -16.69 27.33
N GLU A 147 10.33 -16.57 27.24
CA GLU A 147 9.49 -16.24 28.41
C GLU A 147 9.29 -17.44 29.36
N HIS A 148 9.12 -18.64 28.81
CA HIS A 148 8.78 -19.85 29.59
C HIS A 148 9.83 -20.94 29.51
N LEU A 149 10.78 -20.78 28.63
CA LEU A 149 12.00 -21.59 28.48
C LEU A 149 13.19 -20.63 28.42
N LYS A 150 14.39 -21.12 28.78
CA LYS A 150 15.60 -20.34 28.56
C LYS A 150 15.71 -20.05 27.07
N LYS A 151 15.86 -18.78 26.73
CA LYS A 151 15.98 -18.33 25.32
C LYS A 151 17.14 -19.02 24.64
N ASP A 152 16.86 -19.61 23.48
CA ASP A 152 17.84 -20.29 22.64
C ASP A 152 17.44 -20.07 21.18
N ILE A 153 18.11 -19.13 20.54
CA ILE A 153 17.79 -18.69 19.18
C ILE A 153 18.11 -19.81 18.17
N ASP A 154 19.25 -20.48 18.33
CA ASP A 154 19.71 -21.49 17.39
C ASP A 154 18.78 -22.70 17.41
N LEU A 155 18.45 -23.19 18.59
CA LEU A 155 17.50 -24.29 18.76
C LEU A 155 16.08 -23.91 18.29
N GLY A 156 15.65 -22.68 18.54
CA GLY A 156 14.37 -22.18 18.06
C GLY A 156 14.28 -22.16 16.52
N LEU A 157 15.35 -21.73 15.86
CA LEU A 157 15.45 -21.73 14.39
C LEU A 157 15.56 -23.15 13.83
N GLU A 158 16.29 -24.05 14.49
CA GLU A 158 16.36 -25.46 14.13
C GLU A 158 14.95 -26.08 14.09
N TYR A 159 14.15 -25.85 15.13
CA TYR A 159 12.78 -26.37 15.20
C TYR A 159 11.86 -25.71 14.15
N PHE A 160 12.05 -24.45 13.85
CA PHE A 160 11.30 -23.83 12.75
C PHE A 160 11.65 -24.45 11.41
N ARG A 161 12.94 -24.74 11.14
CA ARG A 161 13.37 -25.45 9.91
C ARG A 161 12.81 -26.86 9.88
N GLU A 162 12.91 -27.62 10.96
CA GLU A 162 12.34 -28.98 11.06
C GLU A 162 10.83 -28.97 10.76
N ALA A 163 10.07 -28.05 11.33
CA ALA A 163 8.63 -27.94 11.09
C ALA A 163 8.31 -27.52 9.65
N ALA A 164 9.12 -26.62 9.07
CA ALA A 164 8.98 -26.16 7.68
C ALA A 164 9.29 -27.30 6.69
N ASP A 165 10.32 -28.10 6.95
CA ASP A 165 10.71 -29.26 6.14
C ASP A 165 9.64 -30.36 6.20
N LYS A 166 8.92 -30.47 7.33
CA LYS A 166 7.73 -31.32 7.46
C LYS A 166 6.48 -30.71 6.80
N GLY A 167 6.62 -29.61 6.06
CA GLY A 167 5.54 -28.99 5.30
C GLY A 167 4.56 -28.17 6.16
N LEU A 168 4.96 -27.60 7.29
CA LEU A 168 4.11 -26.67 8.04
C LEU A 168 4.17 -25.28 7.41
N ALA A 169 3.09 -24.86 6.73
CA ALA A 169 3.01 -23.57 6.06
C ALA A 169 3.27 -22.37 7.00
N GLU A 170 2.79 -22.46 8.24
CA GLU A 170 3.02 -21.40 9.23
C GLU A 170 4.52 -21.26 9.56
N SER A 171 5.23 -22.39 9.71
CA SER A 171 6.68 -22.36 9.96
C SER A 171 7.46 -21.81 8.77
N GLN A 172 7.05 -22.17 7.55
CA GLN A 172 7.61 -21.63 6.32
C GLN A 172 7.38 -20.11 6.24
N TYR A 173 6.17 -19.64 6.53
CA TYR A 173 5.87 -18.22 6.57
C TYR A 173 6.72 -17.47 7.60
N GLN A 174 6.85 -18.00 8.82
CA GLN A 174 7.65 -17.37 9.86
C GLN A 174 9.16 -17.34 9.54
N LEU A 175 9.70 -18.41 8.94
CA LEU A 175 11.08 -18.40 8.44
C LEU A 175 11.27 -17.34 7.35
N GLY A 176 10.34 -17.23 6.42
CA GLY A 176 10.35 -16.16 5.42
C GLY A 176 10.45 -14.77 6.07
N ARG A 177 9.64 -14.50 7.09
CA ARG A 177 9.67 -13.23 7.84
C ARG A 177 10.99 -13.02 8.59
N ILE A 178 11.56 -14.06 9.16
CA ILE A 178 12.84 -14.01 9.89
C ILE A 178 13.97 -13.61 8.93
N TYR A 179 14.02 -14.23 7.74
CA TYR A 179 15.01 -13.87 6.72
C TYR A 179 14.76 -12.52 6.06
N GLU A 180 13.50 -12.13 5.85
CA GLU A 180 13.16 -10.79 5.34
C GLU A 180 13.60 -9.68 6.29
N ASN A 181 13.35 -9.83 7.59
CA ASN A 181 13.61 -8.78 8.58
C ASN A 181 15.08 -8.71 9.01
N GLY A 182 15.82 -9.81 8.96
CA GLY A 182 17.23 -9.84 9.36
C GLY A 182 17.50 -9.56 10.84
N THR A 183 16.50 -9.74 11.74
CA THR A 183 16.62 -9.35 13.16
C THR A 183 17.39 -10.34 14.02
N ILE A 184 17.30 -11.63 13.70
CA ILE A 184 17.95 -12.74 14.42
C ILE A 184 18.84 -13.60 13.53
N VAL A 185 18.82 -13.35 12.24
CA VAL A 185 19.71 -13.94 11.21
C VAL A 185 20.11 -12.81 10.25
N THR A 186 21.12 -13.02 9.43
CA THR A 186 21.43 -12.09 8.33
C THR A 186 20.24 -12.03 7.36
N GLN A 187 19.86 -10.82 6.95
CA GLN A 187 18.77 -10.61 6.00
C GLN A 187 19.08 -11.30 4.66
N ASP A 188 18.11 -12.07 4.17
CA ASP A 188 18.21 -12.78 2.90
C ASP A 188 16.85 -12.85 2.22
N TYR A 189 16.64 -11.97 1.25
CA TYR A 189 15.38 -11.93 0.49
C TYR A 189 15.15 -13.16 -0.40
N LYS A 190 16.21 -13.85 -0.86
CA LYS A 190 16.07 -15.07 -1.66
C LYS A 190 15.60 -16.25 -0.81
N LEU A 191 16.14 -16.39 0.40
CA LEU A 191 15.63 -17.36 1.36
C LEU A 191 14.22 -17.02 1.83
N ALA A 192 13.92 -15.74 2.04
CA ALA A 192 12.56 -15.28 2.38
C ALA A 192 11.58 -15.66 1.26
N GLU A 193 11.90 -15.38 0.00
CA GLU A 193 11.10 -15.76 -1.17
C GLU A 193 10.84 -17.28 -1.21
N LYS A 194 11.90 -18.08 -1.03
CA LYS A 194 11.79 -19.55 -1.02
C LYS A 194 10.75 -20.02 0.01
N TYR A 195 10.86 -19.55 1.24
CA TYR A 195 9.98 -19.97 2.32
C TYR A 195 8.56 -19.42 2.16
N TYR A 196 8.41 -18.16 1.75
CA TYR A 196 7.09 -17.60 1.43
C TYR A 196 6.42 -18.35 0.27
N THR A 197 7.18 -18.72 -0.76
CA THR A 197 6.64 -19.48 -1.90
C THR A 197 6.13 -20.86 -1.46
N LEU A 198 6.85 -21.55 -0.57
CA LEU A 198 6.40 -22.82 -0.02
C LEU A 198 5.09 -22.68 0.77
N ALA A 199 4.98 -21.65 1.61
CA ALA A 199 3.75 -21.39 2.36
C ALA A 199 2.60 -20.91 1.45
N ALA A 200 2.89 -20.04 0.49
CA ALA A 200 1.91 -19.48 -0.45
C ALA A 200 1.28 -20.55 -1.35
N LYS A 201 2.08 -21.53 -1.81
CA LYS A 201 1.60 -22.69 -2.58
C LYS A 201 0.68 -23.60 -1.77
N GLN A 202 0.78 -23.58 -0.46
CA GLN A 202 -0.14 -24.28 0.45
C GLN A 202 -1.39 -23.43 0.81
N GLY A 203 -1.60 -22.29 0.15
CA GLY A 203 -2.74 -21.43 0.38
C GLY A 203 -2.61 -20.47 1.58
N ASN A 204 -1.42 -20.29 2.16
CA ASN A 204 -1.25 -19.31 3.23
C ASN A 204 -1.41 -17.88 2.67
N ALA A 205 -2.54 -17.23 3.00
CA ALA A 205 -2.90 -15.92 2.46
C ALA A 205 -1.91 -14.81 2.88
N ASP A 206 -1.37 -14.87 4.09
CA ASP A 206 -0.38 -13.88 4.55
C ASP A 206 0.95 -14.03 3.80
N ALA A 207 1.38 -15.27 3.54
CA ALA A 207 2.56 -15.55 2.73
C ALA A 207 2.36 -15.08 1.27
N GLN A 208 1.18 -15.32 0.69
CA GLN A 208 0.84 -14.83 -0.65
C GLN A 208 0.92 -13.30 -0.71
N ASN A 209 0.29 -12.59 0.24
CA ASN A 209 0.35 -11.13 0.29
C ASN A 209 1.79 -10.63 0.46
N THR A 210 2.57 -11.22 1.36
CA THR A 210 3.95 -10.78 1.63
C THR A 210 4.87 -11.06 0.42
N LEU A 211 4.70 -12.21 -0.23
CA LEU A 211 5.42 -12.55 -1.45
C LEU A 211 5.08 -11.54 -2.58
N GLY A 212 3.81 -11.15 -2.72
CA GLY A 212 3.40 -10.07 -3.59
C GLY A 212 4.11 -8.75 -3.29
N CYS A 213 4.29 -8.41 -2.01
CA CYS A 213 5.05 -7.22 -1.60
C CYS A 213 6.53 -7.29 -2.00
N LEU A 214 7.18 -8.46 -1.87
CA LEU A 214 8.58 -8.63 -2.27
C LEU A 214 8.78 -8.33 -3.77
N TYR A 215 7.92 -8.88 -4.63
CA TYR A 215 7.95 -8.63 -6.07
C TYR A 215 7.61 -7.17 -6.41
N ASN A 216 6.57 -6.60 -5.77
CA ASN A 216 6.15 -5.22 -6.01
C ASN A 216 7.24 -4.19 -5.66
N ASN A 217 8.03 -4.46 -4.62
CA ASN A 217 9.05 -3.53 -4.12
C ASN A 217 10.41 -3.72 -4.83
N GLY A 218 10.62 -4.82 -5.54
CA GLY A 218 11.87 -5.14 -6.21
C GLY A 218 12.97 -5.61 -5.24
N HIS A 219 12.62 -6.19 -4.09
CA HIS A 219 13.62 -6.71 -3.13
C HIS A 219 14.40 -7.91 -3.68
N LEU A 220 13.92 -8.52 -4.76
CA LEU A 220 14.55 -9.66 -5.43
C LEU A 220 15.31 -9.27 -6.72
N GLY A 221 15.42 -7.96 -7.00
CA GLY A 221 16.00 -7.40 -8.22
C GLY A 221 15.09 -6.30 -8.77
N GLU A 222 14.66 -6.42 -10.02
CA GLU A 222 13.68 -5.49 -10.59
C GLU A 222 12.26 -5.78 -10.07
N LYS A 223 11.41 -4.76 -10.13
CA LYS A 223 10.00 -4.88 -9.75
C LYS A 223 9.25 -5.76 -10.75
N ASP A 224 8.67 -6.84 -10.27
CA ASP A 224 7.80 -7.70 -11.05
C ASP A 224 6.33 -7.51 -10.61
N TYR A 225 5.65 -6.58 -11.30
CA TYR A 225 4.25 -6.30 -11.01
C TYR A 225 3.31 -7.45 -11.41
N ASN A 226 3.67 -8.29 -12.38
CA ASN A 226 2.82 -9.41 -12.81
C ASN A 226 2.78 -10.50 -11.72
N SER A 227 3.95 -10.91 -11.25
CA SER A 227 4.03 -11.87 -10.13
C SER A 227 3.41 -11.30 -8.86
N ALA A 228 3.63 -10.01 -8.57
CA ALA A 228 3.03 -9.36 -7.42
C ALA A 228 1.50 -9.38 -7.48
N PHE A 229 0.90 -9.01 -8.62
CA PHE A 229 -0.56 -9.03 -8.81
C PHE A 229 -1.14 -10.43 -8.60
N LYS A 230 -0.52 -11.45 -9.22
CA LYS A 230 -0.97 -12.84 -9.07
C LYS A 230 -1.07 -13.25 -7.60
N TRP A 231 -0.04 -12.97 -6.82
CA TRP A 231 -0.01 -13.36 -5.41
C TRP A 231 -0.95 -12.51 -4.55
N PHE A 232 -1.04 -11.19 -4.80
CA PHE A 232 -2.05 -10.35 -4.14
C PHE A 232 -3.47 -10.83 -4.44
N TYR A 233 -3.77 -11.17 -5.69
CA TYR A 233 -5.10 -11.61 -6.10
C TYR A 233 -5.51 -12.91 -5.41
N LEU A 234 -4.62 -13.93 -5.37
CA LEU A 234 -4.87 -15.19 -4.65
C LEU A 234 -5.11 -14.96 -3.15
N SER A 235 -4.34 -14.06 -2.53
CA SER A 235 -4.53 -13.69 -1.12
C SER A 235 -5.83 -12.93 -0.89
N ALA A 236 -6.19 -12.02 -1.79
CA ALA A 236 -7.40 -11.20 -1.72
C ALA A 236 -8.68 -12.04 -1.82
N LEU A 237 -8.68 -13.07 -2.69
CA LEU A 237 -9.79 -14.04 -2.81
C LEU A 237 -10.04 -14.80 -1.50
N GLN A 238 -9.00 -15.02 -0.70
CA GLN A 238 -9.12 -15.62 0.63
C GLN A 238 -9.54 -14.61 1.72
N GLY A 239 -9.86 -13.38 1.34
CA GLY A 239 -10.32 -12.35 2.27
C GLY A 239 -9.20 -11.58 2.99
N ASN A 240 -7.93 -11.72 2.61
CA ASN A 240 -6.87 -10.93 3.23
C ASN A 240 -7.05 -9.44 2.91
N LYS A 241 -7.37 -8.63 3.91
CA LYS A 241 -7.68 -7.22 3.75
C LYS A 241 -6.54 -6.37 3.16
N CYS A 242 -5.28 -6.71 3.48
CA CYS A 242 -4.13 -6.00 2.92
C CYS A 242 -3.99 -6.31 1.43
N ALA A 243 -4.15 -7.57 1.05
CA ALA A 243 -4.11 -7.99 -0.34
C ALA A 243 -5.27 -7.41 -1.16
N GLN A 244 -6.49 -7.36 -0.60
CA GLN A 244 -7.63 -6.69 -1.24
C GLN A 244 -7.33 -5.22 -1.52
N ALA A 245 -6.72 -4.50 -0.58
CA ALA A 245 -6.28 -3.12 -0.79
C ALA A 245 -5.21 -3.02 -1.89
N ASN A 246 -4.24 -3.93 -1.90
CA ASN A 246 -3.19 -3.98 -2.93
C ASN A 246 -3.77 -4.24 -4.33
N VAL A 247 -4.70 -5.19 -4.47
CA VAL A 247 -5.42 -5.43 -5.74
C VAL A 247 -6.18 -4.19 -6.19
N GLY A 248 -6.86 -3.51 -5.27
CA GLY A 248 -7.49 -2.21 -5.54
C GLY A 248 -6.51 -1.16 -6.08
N ASP A 249 -5.30 -1.08 -5.52
CA ASP A 249 -4.24 -0.21 -6.01
C ASP A 249 -3.78 -0.57 -7.43
N TYR A 250 -3.69 -1.85 -7.75
CA TYR A 250 -3.30 -2.31 -9.08
C TYR A 250 -4.31 -1.90 -10.14
N TYR A 251 -5.60 -2.10 -9.91
CA TYR A 251 -6.66 -1.60 -10.80
C TYR A 251 -6.69 -0.07 -10.89
N ARG A 252 -6.54 0.62 -9.77
CA ARG A 252 -6.51 2.10 -9.74
C ARG A 252 -5.35 2.69 -10.53
N LEU A 253 -4.19 2.04 -10.54
CA LEU A 253 -2.97 2.51 -11.20
C LEU A 253 -2.79 1.96 -12.60
N GLY A 254 -3.53 0.92 -12.99
CA GLY A 254 -3.32 0.20 -14.25
C GLY A 254 -1.97 -0.54 -14.27
N ARG A 255 -1.61 -1.23 -13.16
CA ARG A 255 -0.38 -2.02 -13.06
C ARG A 255 -0.69 -3.49 -13.33
N SER A 256 -0.07 -4.07 -14.34
CA SER A 256 -0.29 -5.47 -14.76
C SER A 256 -1.73 -5.84 -15.14
N VAL A 257 -2.64 -4.90 -14.99
CA VAL A 257 -4.04 -4.99 -15.38
C VAL A 257 -4.45 -3.66 -16.01
N GLU A 258 -5.47 -3.68 -16.85
CA GLU A 258 -6.06 -2.45 -17.36
C GLU A 258 -6.58 -1.59 -16.20
N LYS A 259 -6.45 -0.28 -16.34
CA LYS A 259 -6.87 0.67 -15.32
C LYS A 259 -8.39 0.68 -15.20
N ASP A 260 -8.89 0.27 -14.05
CA ASP A 260 -10.32 0.18 -13.75
C ASP A 260 -10.61 0.69 -12.33
N TYR A 261 -11.21 1.87 -12.25
CA TYR A 261 -11.57 2.47 -10.97
C TYR A 261 -12.80 1.81 -10.31
N ALA A 262 -13.71 1.18 -11.09
CA ALA A 262 -14.87 0.50 -10.54
C ALA A 262 -14.43 -0.81 -9.85
N MET A 263 -13.53 -1.55 -10.48
CA MET A 263 -12.88 -2.71 -9.84
C MET A 263 -12.06 -2.30 -8.62
N ALA A 264 -11.31 -1.19 -8.70
CA ALA A 264 -10.60 -0.67 -7.54
C ALA A 264 -11.55 -0.36 -6.36
N ALA A 265 -12.70 0.29 -6.64
CA ALA A 265 -13.70 0.58 -5.62
C ALA A 265 -14.26 -0.68 -4.97
N LYS A 266 -14.58 -1.74 -5.75
CA LYS A 266 -15.05 -3.03 -5.22
C LYS A 266 -14.03 -3.63 -4.24
N TRP A 267 -12.76 -3.73 -4.63
CA TRP A 267 -11.72 -4.31 -3.80
C TRP A 267 -11.43 -3.48 -2.54
N TYR A 268 -11.44 -2.13 -2.67
CA TYR A 268 -11.30 -1.27 -1.49
C TYR A 268 -12.50 -1.38 -0.55
N THR A 269 -13.72 -1.58 -1.07
CA THR A 269 -14.92 -1.80 -0.23
C THR A 269 -14.76 -3.05 0.62
N LEU A 270 -14.40 -4.20 0.03
CA LEU A 270 -14.16 -5.44 0.76
C LEU A 270 -13.10 -5.29 1.87
N SER A 271 -12.02 -4.57 1.57
CA SER A 271 -10.97 -4.29 2.54
C SER A 271 -11.41 -3.31 3.64
N ALA A 272 -12.19 -2.28 3.27
CA ALA A 272 -12.69 -1.25 4.17
C ALA A 272 -13.76 -1.79 5.14
N GLU A 273 -14.57 -2.76 4.73
CA GLU A 273 -15.52 -3.48 5.57
C GLU A 273 -14.79 -4.25 6.68
N GLN A 274 -13.61 -4.76 6.41
CA GLN A 274 -12.73 -5.36 7.41
C GLN A 274 -11.93 -4.33 8.24
N GLY A 275 -12.23 -3.05 8.09
CA GLY A 275 -11.63 -1.96 8.87
C GLY A 275 -10.20 -1.60 8.46
N TRP A 276 -9.75 -1.88 7.23
CA TRP A 276 -8.40 -1.50 6.81
C TRP A 276 -8.31 -0.01 6.46
N ALA A 277 -7.62 0.79 7.28
CA ALA A 277 -7.60 2.25 7.17
C ALA A 277 -7.10 2.77 5.82
N ASN A 278 -6.10 2.12 5.21
CA ASN A 278 -5.62 2.51 3.87
C ASN A 278 -6.72 2.37 2.81
N ALA A 279 -7.45 1.24 2.81
CA ALA A 279 -8.54 1.01 1.87
C ALA A 279 -9.70 1.98 2.10
N ILE A 280 -10.05 2.23 3.37
CA ILE A 280 -11.08 3.22 3.74
C ILE A 280 -10.71 4.59 3.16
N ASN A 281 -9.47 5.04 3.33
CA ASN A 281 -9.00 6.31 2.79
C ASN A 281 -9.01 6.33 1.24
N HIS A 282 -8.57 5.25 0.58
CA HIS A 282 -8.57 5.18 -0.88
C HIS A 282 -9.99 5.14 -1.45
N LEU A 283 -10.91 4.42 -0.82
CA LEU A 283 -12.32 4.42 -1.19
C LEU A 283 -12.92 5.83 -1.04
N GLY A 284 -12.62 6.54 0.06
CA GLY A 284 -12.99 7.94 0.25
C GLY A 284 -12.48 8.83 -0.88
N PHE A 285 -11.23 8.63 -1.31
CA PHE A 285 -10.66 9.36 -2.45
C PHE A 285 -11.38 9.08 -3.78
N LEU A 286 -11.84 7.84 -4.02
CA LEU A 286 -12.62 7.51 -5.21
C LEU A 286 -13.97 8.24 -5.19
N TYR A 287 -14.68 8.26 -4.06
CA TYR A 287 -15.92 9.04 -3.92
C TYR A 287 -15.69 10.55 -4.08
N TYR A 288 -14.60 11.08 -3.51
CA TYR A 288 -14.24 12.51 -3.66
C TYR A 288 -14.01 12.91 -5.13
N ARG A 289 -13.46 11.99 -5.95
CA ARG A 289 -13.16 12.26 -7.36
C ARG A 289 -14.27 11.85 -8.31
N GLY A 290 -15.19 10.97 -7.92
CA GLY A 290 -16.14 10.32 -8.81
C GLY A 290 -15.44 9.33 -9.75
N HIS A 291 -14.43 8.62 -9.26
CA HIS A 291 -13.68 7.65 -10.05
C HIS A 291 -14.23 6.24 -9.80
N GLY A 292 -14.89 5.64 -10.79
CA GLY A 292 -15.47 4.30 -10.70
C GLY A 292 -16.67 4.18 -9.76
N VAL A 293 -17.05 5.29 -9.13
CA VAL A 293 -18.24 5.46 -8.27
C VAL A 293 -18.83 6.84 -8.53
N GLU A 294 -20.11 7.02 -8.23
CA GLU A 294 -20.72 8.34 -8.29
C GLU A 294 -20.03 9.28 -7.29
N LYS A 295 -19.77 10.51 -7.73
CA LYS A 295 -19.08 11.50 -6.92
C LYS A 295 -19.93 11.90 -5.71
N ASN A 296 -19.39 11.71 -4.53
CA ASN A 296 -20.07 12.00 -3.27
C ASN A 296 -19.07 12.48 -2.22
N TYR A 297 -19.10 13.76 -1.91
CA TYR A 297 -18.18 14.36 -0.95
C TYR A 297 -18.51 14.00 0.50
N GLU A 298 -19.80 13.87 0.84
CA GLU A 298 -20.26 13.51 2.17
C GLU A 298 -19.80 12.09 2.52
N LYS A 299 -19.95 11.16 1.57
CA LYS A 299 -19.45 9.79 1.72
C LYS A 299 -17.93 9.74 1.83
N ALA A 300 -17.23 10.57 1.06
CA ALA A 300 -15.76 10.67 1.17
C ALA A 300 -15.34 11.13 2.57
N ILE A 301 -16.02 12.14 3.13
CA ILE A 301 -15.73 12.67 4.48
C ILE A 301 -16.02 11.63 5.56
N GLU A 302 -17.16 10.90 5.47
CA GLU A 302 -17.47 9.78 6.37
C GLU A 302 -16.31 8.77 6.40
N LEU A 303 -15.85 8.36 5.21
CA LEU A 303 -14.74 7.41 5.08
C LEU A 303 -13.42 7.98 5.61
N TYR A 304 -13.12 9.26 5.35
CA TYR A 304 -11.92 9.89 5.91
C TYR A 304 -11.98 9.90 7.44
N ASN A 305 -13.10 10.25 8.05
CA ASN A 305 -13.25 10.21 9.51
C ASN A 305 -13.05 8.80 10.08
N ARG A 306 -13.65 7.76 9.46
CA ARG A 306 -13.41 6.36 9.85
C ARG A 306 -11.94 5.93 9.76
N ALA A 307 -11.19 6.48 8.80
CA ALA A 307 -9.76 6.21 8.69
C ALA A 307 -8.96 7.02 9.74
N ILE A 308 -9.39 8.25 10.04
CA ILE A 308 -8.79 9.12 11.06
C ILE A 308 -8.93 8.53 12.47
N ASP A 309 -10.03 7.88 12.79
CA ASP A 309 -10.24 7.14 14.05
C ASP A 309 -9.16 6.06 14.28
N GLN A 310 -8.47 5.64 13.22
CA GLN A 310 -7.32 4.75 13.24
C GLN A 310 -5.98 5.49 13.05
N ASN A 311 -5.94 6.79 13.28
CA ASN A 311 -4.77 7.66 13.13
C ASN A 311 -4.18 7.68 11.70
N HIS A 312 -5.01 7.52 10.64
CA HIS A 312 -4.55 7.50 9.27
C HIS A 312 -4.23 8.91 8.76
N THR A 313 -2.97 9.27 8.73
CA THR A 313 -2.50 10.63 8.39
C THR A 313 -2.83 11.08 6.95
N GLY A 314 -2.95 10.15 6.01
CA GLY A 314 -3.39 10.45 4.64
C GLY A 314 -4.86 10.90 4.58
N ALA A 315 -5.72 10.34 5.42
CA ALA A 315 -7.11 10.75 5.54
C ALA A 315 -7.23 12.16 6.18
N MET A 316 -6.39 12.48 7.15
CA MET A 316 -6.29 13.83 7.72
C MET A 316 -5.96 14.87 6.64
N VAL A 317 -5.00 14.57 5.75
CA VAL A 317 -4.69 15.44 4.60
C VAL A 317 -5.90 15.62 3.69
N ASN A 318 -6.59 14.53 3.35
CA ASN A 318 -7.75 14.59 2.46
C ASN A 318 -8.92 15.36 3.08
N LEU A 319 -9.17 15.20 4.38
CA LEU A 319 -10.17 15.97 5.11
C LEU A 319 -9.77 17.46 5.18
N GLY A 320 -8.49 17.76 5.41
CA GLY A 320 -7.96 19.13 5.34
C GLY A 320 -8.23 19.78 3.98
N LEU A 321 -8.04 19.05 2.88
CA LEU A 321 -8.40 19.50 1.53
C LEU A 321 -9.92 19.74 1.38
N CYS A 322 -10.76 18.92 1.99
CA CYS A 322 -12.21 19.15 1.97
C CYS A 322 -12.56 20.52 2.61
N TYR A 323 -11.99 20.82 3.77
CA TYR A 323 -12.20 22.11 4.43
C TYR A 323 -11.55 23.28 3.70
N GLU A 324 -10.36 23.12 3.11
CA GLU A 324 -9.68 24.18 2.36
C GLU A 324 -10.50 24.66 1.16
N PHE A 325 -11.15 23.71 0.45
CA PHE A 325 -11.90 24.02 -0.77
C PHE A 325 -13.42 24.05 -0.60
N GLY A 326 -13.97 23.76 0.58
CA GLY A 326 -15.40 23.71 0.83
C GLY A 326 -16.08 22.58 0.04
N ARG A 327 -15.53 21.37 0.08
CA ARG A 327 -16.06 20.21 -0.68
C ARG A 327 -16.72 19.23 0.27
N GLY A 328 -18.05 19.15 0.23
CA GLY A 328 -18.87 18.34 1.14
C GLY A 328 -18.96 18.91 2.57
N VAL A 329 -18.31 20.03 2.81
CA VAL A 329 -18.36 20.80 4.07
C VAL A 329 -18.23 22.28 3.75
N GLU A 330 -18.67 23.15 4.65
CA GLU A 330 -18.40 24.58 4.55
C GLU A 330 -16.89 24.83 4.56
N LYS A 331 -16.44 25.77 3.71
CA LYS A 331 -15.03 26.13 3.65
C LYS A 331 -14.57 26.70 4.99
N ASN A 332 -13.54 26.09 5.56
CA ASN A 332 -12.98 26.49 6.86
C ASN A 332 -11.45 26.28 6.86
N LEU A 333 -10.73 27.40 6.73
CA LEU A 333 -9.27 27.36 6.64
C LEU A 333 -8.59 27.00 7.97
N ASP A 334 -9.20 27.33 9.11
CA ASP A 334 -8.67 27.00 10.44
C ASP A 334 -8.74 25.48 10.66
N LEU A 335 -9.86 24.84 10.26
CA LEU A 335 -9.98 23.39 10.29
C LEU A 335 -9.03 22.73 9.29
N ALA A 336 -8.82 23.31 8.10
CA ALA A 336 -7.83 22.81 7.17
C ALA A 336 -6.42 22.81 7.77
N VAL A 337 -6.02 23.93 8.38
CA VAL A 337 -4.73 24.06 9.11
C VAL A 337 -4.63 23.02 10.22
N LYS A 338 -5.68 22.86 11.03
CA LYS A 338 -5.71 21.85 12.11
C LYS A 338 -5.41 20.46 11.55
N TRP A 339 -6.13 20.02 10.52
CA TRP A 339 -5.94 18.68 9.96
C TRP A 339 -4.59 18.49 9.27
N TYR A 340 -4.07 19.53 8.60
CA TYR A 340 -2.72 19.48 8.05
C TYR A 340 -1.65 19.39 9.15
N LYS A 341 -1.87 20.05 10.30
CA LYS A 341 -0.98 19.97 11.46
C LYS A 341 -0.99 18.57 12.07
N GLU A 342 -2.16 18.00 12.32
CA GLU A 342 -2.30 16.61 12.81
C GLU A 342 -1.61 15.61 11.88
N ALA A 343 -1.79 15.76 10.55
CA ALA A 343 -1.10 14.94 9.57
C ALA A 343 0.42 15.15 9.58
N ALA A 344 0.88 16.38 9.78
CA ALA A 344 2.30 16.72 9.86
C ALA A 344 2.95 16.16 11.12
N ASP A 345 2.28 16.25 12.25
CA ASP A 345 2.71 15.70 13.53
C ASP A 345 2.81 14.16 13.46
N GLY A 346 1.90 13.52 12.73
CA GLY A 346 1.96 12.10 12.34
C GLY A 346 3.02 11.79 11.27
N GLY A 347 3.84 12.76 10.87
CA GLY A 347 4.95 12.58 9.95
C GLY A 347 4.58 12.47 8.47
N ASN A 348 3.34 12.79 8.08
CA ASN A 348 2.90 12.73 6.69
C ASN A 348 3.53 13.88 5.87
N ARG A 349 4.37 13.52 4.89
CA ARG A 349 5.09 14.49 4.05
C ARG A 349 4.19 15.46 3.27
N VAL A 350 2.97 15.03 2.91
CA VAL A 350 1.99 15.88 2.22
C VAL A 350 1.35 16.85 3.21
N GLY A 351 0.99 16.38 4.41
CA GLY A 351 0.50 17.21 5.50
C GLY A 351 1.51 18.29 5.91
N ILE A 352 2.78 17.91 6.07
CA ILE A 352 3.87 18.85 6.35
C ILE A 352 3.98 19.93 5.24
N HIS A 353 3.95 19.52 3.98
CA HIS A 353 4.00 20.45 2.86
C HIS A 353 2.79 21.38 2.82
N ASN A 354 1.58 20.85 3.01
CA ASN A 354 0.36 21.66 2.97
C ASN A 354 0.32 22.67 4.13
N LEU A 355 0.73 22.24 5.33
CA LEU A 355 0.89 23.16 6.47
C LEU A 355 1.91 24.28 6.14
N GLY A 356 3.05 23.92 5.52
CA GLY A 356 4.03 24.87 5.03
C GLY A 356 3.44 25.86 4.02
N TYR A 357 2.56 25.39 3.15
CA TYR A 357 1.85 26.26 2.20
C TYR A 357 0.87 27.22 2.90
N MET A 358 0.17 26.76 3.94
CA MET A 358 -0.72 27.63 4.73
C MET A 358 0.09 28.77 5.38
N TYR A 359 1.23 28.47 6.01
CA TYR A 359 2.14 29.50 6.54
C TYR A 359 2.73 30.41 5.47
N TYR A 360 3.12 29.87 4.29
CA TYR A 360 3.67 30.65 3.20
C TYR A 360 2.66 31.64 2.63
N SER A 361 1.39 31.24 2.53
CA SER A 361 0.33 32.05 1.91
C SER A 361 -0.45 32.91 2.91
N GLY A 362 -0.37 32.62 4.22
CA GLY A 362 -1.19 33.27 5.26
C GLY A 362 -2.66 32.86 5.19
N LYS A 363 -2.96 31.64 4.74
CA LYS A 363 -4.33 31.12 4.64
C LYS A 363 -4.70 30.36 5.92
N GLY A 364 -5.68 30.86 6.68
CA GLY A 364 -6.15 30.25 7.92
C GLY A 364 -5.12 30.25 9.05
N ILE A 365 -3.99 30.94 8.87
CA ILE A 365 -2.94 31.13 9.84
C ILE A 365 -2.11 32.35 9.47
N GLU A 366 -1.51 33.01 10.45
CA GLU A 366 -0.62 34.14 10.20
C GLU A 366 0.55 33.74 9.30
N LYS A 367 0.81 34.57 8.29
CA LYS A 367 1.88 34.32 7.34
C LYS A 367 3.25 34.32 8.03
N ASN A 368 4.00 33.22 7.83
CA ASN A 368 5.34 33.07 8.38
C ASN A 368 6.23 32.27 7.41
N TYR A 369 7.09 32.98 6.69
CA TYR A 369 7.98 32.35 5.72
C TYR A 369 9.07 31.47 6.38
N ASN A 370 9.56 31.80 7.57
CA ASN A 370 10.56 31.01 8.26
C ASN A 370 9.99 29.64 8.62
N THR A 371 8.82 29.61 9.24
CA THR A 371 8.10 28.36 9.56
C THR A 371 7.76 27.57 8.28
N ALA A 372 7.36 28.25 7.20
CA ALA A 372 7.07 27.60 5.94
C ALA A 372 8.31 26.91 5.36
N VAL A 373 9.48 27.55 5.40
CA VAL A 373 10.76 26.97 4.93
C VAL A 373 11.16 25.76 5.76
N GLU A 374 11.03 25.81 7.09
CA GLU A 374 11.31 24.67 7.96
C GLU A 374 10.43 23.46 7.61
N LEU A 375 9.13 23.69 7.41
CA LEU A 375 8.19 22.66 7.02
C LEU A 375 8.50 22.11 5.62
N TYR A 376 8.80 22.97 4.65
CA TYR A 376 9.20 22.51 3.32
C TYR A 376 10.48 21.67 3.37
N ARG A 377 11.47 22.05 4.22
CA ARG A 377 12.69 21.30 4.42
C ARG A 377 12.40 19.90 4.99
N LYS A 378 11.60 19.82 6.06
CA LYS A 378 11.15 18.54 6.63
C LYS A 378 10.44 17.64 5.60
N ALA A 379 9.58 18.22 4.77
CA ALA A 379 8.90 17.45 3.73
C ALA A 379 9.84 17.03 2.59
N ALA A 380 10.82 17.89 2.24
CA ALA A 380 11.84 17.60 1.23
C ALA A 380 12.79 16.47 1.67
N GLU A 381 13.22 16.46 2.93
CA GLU A 381 14.01 15.39 3.56
C GLU A 381 13.27 14.04 3.53
N LYS A 382 11.93 14.07 3.64
CA LYS A 382 11.07 12.89 3.43
C LYS A 382 10.84 12.55 1.95
N GLY A 383 11.61 13.14 1.04
CA GLY A 383 11.57 12.85 -0.41
C GLY A 383 10.37 13.44 -1.15
N TYR A 384 9.70 14.47 -0.63
CA TYR A 384 8.54 15.05 -1.31
C TYR A 384 8.97 16.10 -2.35
N SER A 385 8.88 15.76 -3.64
CA SER A 385 9.34 16.61 -4.75
C SER A 385 8.69 17.99 -4.79
N LYS A 386 7.38 18.10 -4.49
CA LYS A 386 6.71 19.40 -4.46
C LYS A 386 7.27 20.32 -3.36
N ALA A 387 7.66 19.76 -2.22
CA ALA A 387 8.30 20.53 -1.15
C ALA A 387 9.70 21.00 -1.55
N LYS A 388 10.49 20.15 -2.21
CA LYS A 388 11.78 20.54 -2.78
C LYS A 388 11.65 21.73 -3.75
N ASN A 389 10.66 21.66 -4.66
CA ASN A 389 10.38 22.77 -5.56
C ASN A 389 9.97 24.06 -4.82
N LYS A 390 9.15 23.96 -3.76
CA LYS A 390 8.76 25.11 -2.94
C LYS A 390 9.95 25.69 -2.18
N LEU A 391 10.85 24.84 -1.68
CA LEU A 391 12.09 25.28 -1.04
C LEU A 391 12.99 26.02 -2.03
N GLY A 392 13.14 25.50 -3.26
CA GLY A 392 13.84 26.21 -4.35
C GLY A 392 13.24 27.59 -4.60
N LEU A 393 11.91 27.72 -4.63
CA LEU A 393 11.21 28.99 -4.78
C LEU A 393 11.51 29.95 -3.61
N CYS A 394 11.58 29.44 -2.37
CA CYS A 394 11.92 30.26 -1.22
C CYS A 394 13.32 30.85 -1.33
N TYR A 395 14.32 30.05 -1.73
CA TYR A 395 15.69 30.53 -1.99
C TYR A 395 15.78 31.48 -3.19
N GLU A 396 15.03 31.25 -4.28
CA GLU A 396 15.00 32.15 -5.43
C GLU A 396 14.47 33.53 -5.07
N ARG A 397 13.48 33.60 -4.18
CA ARG A 397 12.78 34.84 -3.80
C ARG A 397 13.33 35.50 -2.53
N GLY A 398 14.07 34.78 -1.71
CA GLY A 398 14.49 35.25 -0.39
C GLY A 398 13.35 35.24 0.63
N HIS A 399 12.42 34.27 0.54
CA HIS A 399 11.29 34.16 1.47
C HIS A 399 11.62 33.22 2.63
N GLY A 400 11.86 33.75 3.81
CA GLY A 400 12.21 33.00 5.01
C GLY A 400 13.63 32.41 5.02
N VAL A 401 14.42 32.77 4.02
CA VAL A 401 15.85 32.47 3.87
C VAL A 401 16.48 33.58 3.03
N ASP A 402 17.80 33.76 3.13
CA ASP A 402 18.51 34.68 2.26
C ASP A 402 18.40 34.20 0.81
N LYS A 403 18.24 35.17 -0.09
CA LYS A 403 18.14 34.89 -1.52
C LYS A 403 19.42 34.23 -2.03
N ASN A 404 19.29 33.03 -2.57
CA ASN A 404 20.43 32.24 -3.05
C ASN A 404 20.01 31.40 -4.27
N TYR A 405 20.45 31.83 -5.44
CA TYR A 405 20.11 31.13 -6.69
C TYR A 405 20.80 29.77 -6.83
N ALA A 406 21.99 29.57 -6.26
CA ALA A 406 22.67 28.27 -6.31
C ALA A 406 21.94 27.23 -5.48
N GLU A 407 21.50 27.59 -4.27
CA GLU A 407 20.62 26.73 -3.46
C GLU A 407 19.26 26.48 -4.13
N ALA A 408 18.67 27.52 -4.77
CA ALA A 408 17.43 27.37 -5.52
C ALA A 408 17.60 26.34 -6.67
N LEU A 409 18.65 26.45 -7.46
CA LEU A 409 18.99 25.50 -8.54
C LEU A 409 19.12 24.08 -8.01
N LYS A 410 19.86 23.88 -6.92
CA LYS A 410 20.03 22.58 -6.30
C LYS A 410 18.67 21.92 -5.95
N TRP A 411 17.81 22.65 -5.22
CA TRP A 411 16.52 22.12 -4.80
C TRP A 411 15.54 21.91 -5.98
N TYR A 412 15.57 22.77 -6.98
CA TYR A 412 14.79 22.58 -8.21
C TYR A 412 15.27 21.33 -8.96
N THR A 413 16.61 21.15 -9.12
CA THR A 413 17.19 19.98 -9.79
C THR A 413 16.84 18.69 -9.07
N GLU A 414 16.98 18.63 -7.74
CA GLU A 414 16.58 17.46 -6.97
C GLU A 414 15.09 17.10 -7.12
N SER A 415 14.23 18.10 -7.27
CA SER A 415 12.81 17.92 -7.54
C SER A 415 12.56 17.48 -8.98
N ALA A 416 13.29 18.05 -9.94
CA ALA A 416 13.20 17.75 -11.36
C ALA A 416 13.61 16.30 -11.66
N GLU A 417 14.68 15.83 -11.03
CA GLU A 417 15.16 14.44 -11.19
C GLU A 417 14.17 13.42 -10.62
N GLN A 418 13.35 13.80 -9.64
CA GLN A 418 12.20 13.01 -9.20
C GLN A 418 10.99 13.09 -10.17
N GLY A 419 11.14 13.78 -11.28
CA GLY A 419 10.15 13.86 -12.34
C GLY A 419 9.05 14.90 -12.11
N TYR A 420 9.18 15.85 -11.18
CA TYR A 420 8.16 16.90 -10.99
C TYR A 420 8.23 17.95 -12.10
N LYS A 421 7.22 17.98 -12.98
CA LYS A 421 7.22 18.82 -14.21
C LYS A 421 7.46 20.32 -13.95
N ILE A 422 6.92 20.87 -12.86
CA ILE A 422 7.13 22.29 -12.54
C ILE A 422 8.58 22.56 -12.15
N ALA A 423 9.20 21.63 -11.44
CA ALA A 423 10.61 21.75 -11.08
C ALA A 423 11.52 21.60 -12.30
N GLN A 424 11.19 20.69 -13.22
CA GLN A 424 11.89 20.58 -14.51
C GLN A 424 11.87 21.90 -15.28
N TYR A 425 10.72 22.54 -15.38
CA TYR A 425 10.60 23.86 -15.96
C TYR A 425 11.42 24.92 -15.21
N ASN A 426 11.36 24.97 -13.88
CA ASN A 426 12.12 25.92 -13.08
C ASN A 426 13.62 25.71 -13.22
N THR A 427 14.08 24.46 -13.23
CA THR A 427 15.50 24.12 -13.48
C THR A 427 15.93 24.58 -14.87
N GLY A 428 15.09 24.36 -15.89
CA GLY A 428 15.32 24.89 -17.23
C GLY A 428 15.48 26.42 -17.24
N ASN A 429 14.63 27.14 -16.51
CA ASN A 429 14.76 28.61 -16.37
C ASN A 429 16.07 29.02 -15.71
N MET A 430 16.54 28.29 -14.68
CA MET A 430 17.81 28.61 -14.02
C MET A 430 18.98 28.54 -15.01
N TYR A 431 19.05 27.49 -15.84
CA TYR A 431 20.06 27.34 -16.88
C TYR A 431 19.88 28.32 -18.05
N TYR A 432 18.65 28.59 -18.46
CA TYR A 432 18.34 29.48 -19.59
C TYR A 432 18.75 30.92 -19.29
N TYR A 433 18.55 31.38 -18.05
CA TYR A 433 18.84 32.75 -17.63
C TYR A 433 20.13 32.91 -16.83
N GLY A 434 20.88 31.85 -16.63
CA GLY A 434 22.15 31.88 -15.87
C GLY A 434 21.96 32.22 -14.39
N LYS A 435 20.84 31.78 -13.76
CA LYS A 435 20.57 32.07 -12.35
C LYS A 435 21.20 30.98 -11.47
N GLY A 436 22.23 31.35 -10.69
CA GLY A 436 22.96 30.42 -9.82
C GLY A 436 23.86 29.44 -10.57
N THR A 437 24.04 29.65 -11.85
CA THR A 437 24.91 28.92 -12.77
C THR A 437 25.21 29.77 -13.98
N GLU A 438 26.12 29.36 -14.84
CA GLU A 438 26.29 29.95 -16.17
C GLU A 438 25.13 29.57 -17.08
N ILE A 439 24.88 30.38 -18.13
CA ILE A 439 23.88 30.08 -19.15
C ILE A 439 24.27 28.78 -19.88
N ASP A 440 23.35 27.83 -19.90
CA ASP A 440 23.50 26.55 -20.61
C ASP A 440 22.17 26.21 -21.31
N TYR A 441 22.08 26.61 -22.58
CA TYR A 441 20.86 26.38 -23.37
C TYR A 441 20.60 24.89 -23.65
N ASN A 442 21.65 24.04 -23.71
CA ASN A 442 21.47 22.62 -23.94
C ASN A 442 20.77 21.96 -22.75
N LYS A 443 21.25 22.26 -21.52
CA LYS A 443 20.58 21.79 -20.30
C LYS A 443 19.19 22.40 -20.15
N ALA A 444 19.04 23.68 -20.46
CA ALA A 444 17.73 24.33 -20.40
C ALA A 444 16.71 23.62 -21.31
N PHE A 445 17.09 23.33 -22.56
CA PHE A 445 16.26 22.61 -23.51
C PHE A 445 15.92 21.20 -23.05
N ASP A 446 16.89 20.43 -22.49
CA ASP A 446 16.61 19.10 -21.93
C ASP A 446 15.54 19.17 -20.83
N TYR A 447 15.71 20.05 -19.84
CA TYR A 447 14.76 20.17 -18.74
C TYR A 447 13.38 20.68 -19.20
N TYR A 448 13.33 21.62 -20.15
CA TYR A 448 12.06 22.06 -20.74
C TYR A 448 11.37 20.92 -21.49
N SER A 449 12.10 20.15 -22.29
CA SER A 449 11.57 19.01 -23.04
C SER A 449 10.99 17.96 -22.10
N ARG A 450 11.73 17.56 -21.06
CA ARG A 450 11.24 16.63 -20.02
C ARG A 450 9.96 17.13 -19.32
N SER A 451 9.81 18.42 -19.13
CA SER A 451 8.61 19.05 -18.56
C SER A 451 7.46 19.09 -19.56
N ALA A 452 7.75 19.42 -20.81
CA ALA A 452 6.78 19.50 -21.92
C ALA A 452 6.20 18.13 -22.29
N GLU A 453 7.01 17.06 -22.27
CA GLU A 453 6.54 15.69 -22.44
C GLU A 453 5.48 15.28 -21.40
N LYS A 454 5.52 15.89 -20.20
CA LYS A 454 4.51 15.72 -19.16
C LYS A 454 3.32 16.68 -19.27
N GLY A 455 3.22 17.37 -20.40
CA GLY A 455 2.12 18.29 -20.69
C GLY A 455 2.13 19.51 -19.77
N TYR A 456 3.26 20.17 -19.56
CA TYR A 456 3.30 21.46 -18.87
C TYR A 456 3.38 22.60 -19.90
N ALA A 457 2.27 23.32 -20.07
CA ALA A 457 2.11 24.33 -21.11
C ALA A 457 3.24 25.39 -21.14
N ASN A 458 3.67 25.87 -19.97
CA ASN A 458 4.77 26.84 -19.90
C ASN A 458 6.07 26.26 -20.49
N ALA A 459 6.34 24.98 -20.24
CA ALA A 459 7.53 24.31 -20.76
C ALA A 459 7.40 24.03 -22.26
N GLU A 460 6.21 23.67 -22.75
CA GLU A 460 5.94 23.52 -24.19
C GLU A 460 6.21 24.83 -24.94
N ASN A 461 5.77 25.95 -24.38
CA ASN A 461 6.09 27.28 -24.94
C ASN A 461 7.61 27.53 -24.95
N MET A 462 8.33 27.18 -23.88
CA MET A 462 9.79 27.38 -23.84
C MET A 462 10.55 26.47 -24.82
N VAL A 463 10.06 25.25 -25.04
CA VAL A 463 10.58 24.35 -26.09
C VAL A 463 10.38 25.00 -27.48
N GLY A 464 9.19 25.54 -27.74
CA GLY A 464 8.90 26.30 -28.97
C GLY A 464 9.88 27.49 -29.15
N LEU A 465 10.12 28.26 -28.08
CA LEU A 465 11.07 29.36 -28.08
C LEU A 465 12.51 28.91 -28.35
N CYS A 466 12.92 27.77 -27.79
CA CYS A 466 14.24 27.19 -28.04
C CYS A 466 14.43 26.83 -29.53
N TYR A 467 13.43 26.22 -30.16
CA TYR A 467 13.44 25.93 -31.60
C TYR A 467 13.40 27.21 -32.45
N GLU A 468 12.60 28.23 -32.07
CA GLU A 468 12.55 29.51 -32.82
C GLU A 468 13.88 30.25 -32.81
N LEU A 469 14.64 30.16 -31.70
CA LEU A 469 15.87 30.94 -31.51
C LEU A 469 17.15 30.09 -31.70
N GLY A 470 17.04 28.79 -31.98
CA GLY A 470 18.19 27.87 -32.08
C GLY A 470 18.97 27.75 -30.76
N ARG A 471 18.29 27.81 -29.58
CA ARG A 471 18.92 27.77 -28.26
C ARG A 471 18.87 26.37 -27.66
N GLY A 472 20.01 25.71 -27.60
CA GLY A 472 20.12 24.32 -27.09
C GLY A 472 19.61 23.24 -28.04
N VAL A 473 19.12 23.68 -29.22
CA VAL A 473 18.65 22.83 -30.32
C VAL A 473 18.84 23.60 -31.62
N LYS A 474 18.95 22.91 -32.75
CA LYS A 474 18.99 23.56 -34.06
C LYS A 474 17.68 24.31 -34.33
N GLU A 475 17.76 25.53 -34.88
CA GLU A 475 16.60 26.30 -35.26
C GLU A 475 15.68 25.51 -36.21
N ASP A 476 14.42 25.47 -35.87
CA ASP A 476 13.35 24.83 -36.66
C ASP A 476 12.02 25.57 -36.37
N LEU A 477 11.66 26.50 -37.26
CA LEU A 477 10.46 27.30 -37.10
C LEU A 477 9.16 26.48 -37.23
N ALA A 478 9.17 25.40 -38.00
CA ALA A 478 7.99 24.53 -38.13
C ALA A 478 7.77 23.73 -36.85
N GLU A 479 8.85 23.24 -36.23
CA GLU A 479 8.76 22.56 -34.94
C GLU A 479 8.41 23.54 -33.81
N ALA A 480 8.94 24.77 -33.84
CA ALA A 480 8.56 25.81 -32.90
C ALA A 480 7.04 26.10 -32.91
N LEU A 481 6.47 26.22 -34.11
CA LEU A 481 5.01 26.42 -34.27
C LEU A 481 4.20 25.25 -33.66
N LYS A 482 4.59 24.03 -33.87
CA LYS A 482 3.90 22.84 -33.27
C LYS A 482 3.87 22.91 -31.74
N TRP A 483 4.99 23.24 -31.13
CA TRP A 483 5.08 23.36 -29.67
C TRP A 483 4.28 24.56 -29.13
N TYR A 484 4.29 25.71 -29.83
CA TYR A 484 3.46 26.82 -29.45
C TYR A 484 1.97 26.50 -29.57
N ILE A 485 1.53 25.81 -30.65
CA ILE A 485 0.14 25.36 -30.78
C ILE A 485 -0.24 24.42 -29.62
N LYS A 486 0.61 23.44 -29.32
CA LYS A 486 0.35 22.47 -28.24
C LYS A 486 0.16 23.17 -26.89
N SER A 487 0.97 24.18 -26.60
CA SER A 487 0.85 24.99 -25.40
C SER A 487 -0.40 25.91 -25.44
N ALA A 488 -0.67 26.51 -26.58
CA ALA A 488 -1.83 27.40 -26.82
C ALA A 488 -3.17 26.67 -26.63
N GLU A 489 -3.26 25.41 -27.08
CA GLU A 489 -4.45 24.57 -26.92
C GLU A 489 -4.75 24.24 -25.42
N GLN A 490 -3.74 24.32 -24.55
CA GLN A 490 -3.95 24.24 -23.10
C GLN A 490 -4.37 25.60 -22.49
N GLY A 491 -4.52 26.63 -23.32
CA GLY A 491 -4.94 27.96 -22.91
C GLY A 491 -3.83 28.83 -22.33
N TYR A 492 -2.55 28.55 -22.65
CA TYR A 492 -1.45 29.41 -22.22
C TYR A 492 -1.35 30.65 -23.12
N GLU A 493 -1.67 31.85 -22.58
CA GLU A 493 -1.81 33.12 -23.29
C GLU A 493 -0.55 33.49 -24.10
N ILE A 494 0.64 33.33 -23.52
CA ILE A 494 1.90 33.67 -24.20
C ILE A 494 2.10 32.75 -25.43
N ALA A 495 1.74 31.49 -25.33
CA ALA A 495 1.85 30.56 -26.44
C ALA A 495 0.81 30.84 -27.53
N GLN A 496 -0.39 31.32 -27.16
CA GLN A 496 -1.39 31.80 -28.12
C GLN A 496 -0.86 32.99 -28.89
N CYS A 497 -0.25 33.97 -28.22
CA CYS A 497 0.41 35.09 -28.90
C CYS A 497 1.53 34.63 -29.84
N ASN A 498 2.38 33.71 -29.37
CA ASN A 498 3.50 33.20 -30.17
C ASN A 498 3.01 32.45 -31.41
N ALA A 499 2.00 31.57 -31.27
CA ALA A 499 1.38 30.87 -32.41
C ALA A 499 0.74 31.86 -33.39
N GLY A 500 0.05 32.89 -32.87
CA GLY A 500 -0.49 34.01 -33.69
C GLY A 500 0.61 34.72 -34.46
N ASN A 501 1.73 35.08 -33.83
CA ASN A 501 2.89 35.67 -34.48
C ASN A 501 3.45 34.80 -35.60
N MET A 502 3.57 33.46 -35.38
CA MET A 502 4.07 32.56 -36.39
C MET A 502 3.20 32.56 -37.65
N TYR A 503 1.87 32.52 -37.51
CA TYR A 503 0.95 32.62 -38.64
C TYR A 503 0.93 33.99 -39.27
N TYR A 504 1.03 35.07 -38.47
CA TYR A 504 1.00 36.44 -38.99
C TYR A 504 2.21 36.74 -39.87
N TYR A 505 3.42 36.30 -39.45
CA TYR A 505 4.65 36.55 -40.17
C TYR A 505 5.09 35.44 -41.12
N GLY A 506 4.33 34.35 -41.21
CA GLY A 506 4.69 33.21 -42.04
C GLY A 506 5.96 32.49 -41.56
N LYS A 507 6.21 32.45 -40.26
CA LYS A 507 7.37 31.78 -39.68
C LYS A 507 7.07 30.29 -39.48
N GLY A 508 7.78 29.42 -40.24
CA GLY A 508 7.60 27.96 -40.19
C GLY A 508 6.27 27.49 -40.76
N THR A 509 5.52 28.34 -41.38
CA THR A 509 4.24 28.11 -42.06
C THR A 509 3.99 29.19 -43.09
N GLU A 510 2.97 29.02 -43.95
CA GLU A 510 2.47 30.14 -44.79
C GLU A 510 1.77 31.18 -43.92
N ILE A 511 1.72 32.41 -44.43
CA ILE A 511 0.98 33.51 -43.77
C ILE A 511 -0.51 33.16 -43.75
N ASP A 512 -1.12 33.22 -42.56
CA ASP A 512 -2.55 32.98 -42.37
C ASP A 512 -3.10 33.95 -41.31
N TYR A 513 -3.64 35.08 -41.80
CA TYR A 513 -4.18 36.13 -40.94
C TYR A 513 -5.42 35.68 -40.16
N ASN A 514 -6.21 34.74 -40.69
CA ASN A 514 -7.40 34.25 -39.99
C ASN A 514 -6.99 33.42 -38.76
N LYS A 515 -6.02 32.52 -38.91
CA LYS A 515 -5.47 31.78 -37.78
C LYS A 515 -4.74 32.70 -36.80
N ALA A 516 -3.97 33.66 -37.31
CA ALA A 516 -3.33 34.65 -36.44
C ALA A 516 -4.36 35.41 -35.59
N PHE A 517 -5.45 35.85 -36.21
CA PHE A 517 -6.55 36.54 -35.51
C PHE A 517 -7.22 35.65 -34.47
N ASP A 518 -7.49 34.36 -34.79
CA ASP A 518 -8.07 33.42 -33.84
C ASP A 518 -7.18 33.25 -32.58
N TYR A 519 -5.87 32.99 -32.76
CA TYR A 519 -4.95 32.86 -31.65
C TYR A 519 -4.81 34.15 -30.82
N TYR A 520 -4.75 35.31 -31.44
CA TYR A 520 -4.71 36.59 -30.71
C TYR A 520 -6.00 36.85 -29.94
N SER A 521 -7.16 36.57 -30.53
CA SER A 521 -8.45 36.70 -29.85
C SER A 521 -8.53 35.81 -28.61
N ARG A 522 -8.13 34.54 -28.73
CA ARG A 522 -8.08 33.59 -27.60
C ARG A 522 -7.12 34.07 -26.49
N SER A 523 -6.03 34.79 -26.85
CA SER A 523 -5.12 35.34 -25.86
C SER A 523 -5.69 36.59 -25.19
N ALA A 524 -6.52 37.37 -25.87
CA ALA A 524 -7.09 38.63 -25.36
C ALA A 524 -8.34 38.42 -24.48
N GLU A 525 -9.05 37.30 -24.60
CA GLU A 525 -10.25 36.97 -23.83
C GLU A 525 -9.99 36.59 -22.36
N LYS A 526 -8.74 36.52 -21.94
CA LYS A 526 -8.30 36.18 -20.58
C LYS A 526 -7.60 37.34 -19.89
#